data_7737d15abf76836406f994c79f8cf30c
#
_entry.id   7737d15abf76836406f994c79f8cf30c
#
_cell.length_a   1.000
_cell.length_b   1.000
_cell.length_c   1.000
_cell.angle_alpha   90.00
_cell.angle_beta   90.00
_cell.angle_gamma   90.00
#
_symmetry.space_group_name_H-M   'P 1'
#
loop_
_entity.id
_entity.type
_entity.pdbx_description
1 polymer ?
#
loop_
_entity_poly.entity_id
_entity_poly.type
_entity_poly.pdbx_seq_one_letter_code
_entity_poly.pdbx_strand_id
1 'polypeptide(L)'
;ESYKRIVAEAAKLALGEKNILERCFIVELLTDAKNPKQIAGAVGFSVRENKVYIIKCKTMMIACGGAVNIYQPRSIGEGKGRAWYPVWNAGSTYTMALRAGAELSMMENRFTPARFKDG
;
A
#
# COMPACT_ATOMS: atom_id res chain seq x y z
N GLU A 1 11.12 -9.93 -13.17
CA GLU A 1 9.68 -9.76 -13.53
C GLU A 1 8.89 -11.07 -13.52
N SER A 2 9.52 -12.22 -13.77
CA SER A 2 8.84 -13.53 -13.84
C SER A 2 8.12 -13.91 -12.52
N TYR A 3 8.74 -13.65 -11.37
CA TYR A 3 8.15 -14.02 -10.07
C TYR A 3 6.83 -13.29 -9.78
N LYS A 4 6.67 -12.03 -10.19
CA LYS A 4 5.43 -11.28 -9.97
C LYS A 4 4.25 -11.93 -10.69
N ARG A 5 4.49 -12.37 -11.93
CA ARG A 5 3.48 -13.08 -12.72
C ARG A 5 3.11 -14.41 -12.08
N ILE A 6 4.10 -15.18 -11.67
CA ILE A 6 3.89 -16.49 -11.01
C ILE A 6 3.08 -16.33 -9.74
N VAL A 7 3.46 -15.36 -8.88
CA VAL A 7 2.73 -15.10 -7.62
C VAL A 7 1.30 -14.61 -7.89
N ALA A 8 1.09 -13.75 -8.89
CA ALA A 8 -0.24 -13.27 -9.24
C ALA A 8 -1.14 -14.40 -9.74
N GLU A 9 -0.64 -15.29 -10.60
CA GLU A 9 -1.39 -16.46 -11.07
C GLU A 9 -1.70 -17.43 -9.93
N ALA A 10 -0.74 -17.70 -9.06
CA ALA A 10 -0.95 -18.53 -7.87
C ALA A 10 -2.02 -17.94 -6.93
N ALA A 11 -2.01 -16.62 -6.74
CA ALA A 11 -3.02 -15.93 -5.93
C ALA A 11 -4.41 -16.03 -6.56
N LYS A 12 -4.54 -15.86 -7.87
CA LYS A 12 -5.81 -16.02 -8.58
C LYS A 12 -6.37 -17.44 -8.45
N LEU A 13 -5.52 -18.44 -8.58
CA LEU A 13 -5.91 -19.85 -8.41
C LEU A 13 -6.35 -20.15 -6.97
N ALA A 14 -5.63 -19.63 -5.99
CA ALA A 14 -5.91 -19.89 -4.58
C ALA A 14 -7.16 -19.17 -4.07
N LEU A 15 -7.35 -17.91 -4.45
CA LEU A 15 -8.44 -17.07 -3.96
C LEU A 15 -9.71 -17.16 -4.81
N GLY A 16 -9.55 -17.43 -6.09
CA GLY A 16 -10.59 -17.24 -7.10
C GLY A 16 -10.76 -15.77 -7.48
N GLU A 17 -10.92 -15.48 -8.76
CA GLU A 17 -10.95 -14.11 -9.30
C GLU A 17 -12.02 -13.21 -8.66
N LYS A 18 -13.18 -13.76 -8.32
CA LYS A 18 -14.29 -13.05 -7.67
C LYS A 18 -13.94 -12.48 -6.29
N ASN A 19 -12.90 -13.00 -5.65
CA ASN A 19 -12.43 -12.55 -4.33
C ASN A 19 -11.27 -11.54 -4.44
N ILE A 20 -10.93 -11.11 -5.65
CA ILE A 20 -9.88 -10.14 -5.93
C ILE A 20 -10.53 -8.88 -6.46
N LEU A 21 -10.41 -7.78 -5.72
CA LEU A 21 -10.85 -6.46 -6.16
C LEU A 21 -9.71 -5.76 -6.88
N GLU A 22 -9.72 -5.78 -8.20
CA GLU A 22 -8.77 -5.02 -9.00
C GLU A 22 -9.20 -3.55 -9.12
N ARG A 23 -8.23 -2.67 -9.29
CA ARG A 23 -8.48 -1.23 -9.53
C ARG A 23 -9.29 -0.54 -8.43
N CYS A 24 -9.17 -1.04 -7.21
CA CYS A 24 -9.74 -0.43 -6.02
C CYS A 24 -8.65 0.33 -5.25
N PHE A 25 -8.85 1.62 -5.06
CA PHE A 25 -7.95 2.47 -4.30
C PHE A 25 -8.50 2.64 -2.89
N ILE A 26 -7.81 2.08 -1.90
CA ILE A 26 -8.20 2.19 -0.49
C ILE A 26 -7.72 3.54 0.05
N VAL A 27 -8.61 4.26 0.72
CA VAL A 27 -8.36 5.60 1.25
C VAL A 27 -8.42 5.69 2.76
N GLU A 28 -9.17 4.79 3.42
CA GLU A 28 -9.30 4.82 4.88
C GLU A 28 -9.54 3.41 5.42
N LEU A 29 -9.06 3.17 6.64
CA LEU A 29 -9.37 1.98 7.43
C LEU A 29 -10.51 2.29 8.39
N LEU A 30 -11.41 1.34 8.55
CA LEU A 30 -12.54 1.46 9.47
C LEU A 30 -12.27 0.67 10.74
N THR A 31 -12.51 1.30 11.87
CA THR A 31 -12.49 0.65 13.19
C THR A 31 -13.91 0.42 13.70
N ASP A 32 -14.07 -0.52 14.61
CA ASP A 32 -15.36 -0.78 15.23
C ASP A 32 -15.79 0.37 16.14
N ALA A 33 -17.05 0.80 16.04
CA ALA A 33 -17.57 1.93 16.81
C ALA A 33 -17.59 1.69 18.31
N LYS A 34 -17.72 0.42 18.74
CA LYS A 34 -17.74 0.01 20.15
C LYS A 34 -16.34 -0.30 20.68
N ASN A 35 -15.43 -0.70 19.80
CA ASN A 35 -14.05 -1.02 20.13
C ASN A 35 -13.10 -0.39 19.11
N PRO A 36 -12.66 0.86 19.30
CA PRO A 36 -11.78 1.56 18.36
C PRO A 36 -10.42 0.90 18.12
N LYS A 37 -10.03 -0.07 18.94
CA LYS A 37 -8.81 -0.86 18.78
C LYS A 37 -8.99 -2.05 17.82
N GLN A 38 -10.20 -2.29 17.35
CA GLN A 38 -10.52 -3.39 16.45
C GLN A 38 -10.79 -2.88 15.04
N ILE A 39 -10.12 -3.47 14.07
CA ILE A 39 -10.40 -3.19 12.65
C ILE A 39 -11.78 -3.77 12.29
N ALA A 40 -12.56 -3.03 11.50
CA ALA A 40 -13.87 -3.44 11.02
C ALA A 40 -13.92 -3.50 9.48
N GLY A 41 -12.99 -2.83 8.81
CA GLY A 41 -12.96 -2.82 7.36
C GLY A 41 -12.11 -1.73 6.76
N ALA A 42 -12.43 -1.39 5.51
CA ALA A 42 -11.82 -0.31 4.76
C ALA A 42 -12.82 0.36 3.81
N VAL A 43 -12.54 1.59 3.43
CA VAL A 43 -13.22 2.32 2.37
C VAL A 43 -12.26 2.55 1.22
N GLY A 44 -12.75 2.34 0.03
CA GLY A 44 -12.03 2.62 -1.21
C GLY A 44 -12.95 3.00 -2.34
N PHE A 45 -12.38 3.38 -3.45
CA PHE A 45 -13.13 3.67 -4.67
C PHE A 45 -12.50 2.99 -5.89
N SER A 46 -13.32 2.74 -6.90
CA SER A 46 -12.83 2.26 -8.18
C SER A 46 -12.11 3.38 -8.92
N VAL A 47 -10.93 3.09 -9.49
CA VAL A 47 -10.23 4.04 -10.37
C VAL A 47 -10.72 3.99 -11.82
N ARG A 48 -11.70 3.14 -12.11
CA ARG A 48 -12.27 2.95 -13.45
C ARG A 48 -13.75 3.29 -13.54
N GLU A 49 -14.48 3.13 -12.45
CA GLU A 49 -15.93 3.25 -12.39
C GLU A 49 -16.33 4.20 -11.28
N ASN A 50 -17.49 4.81 -11.39
CA ASN A 50 -18.05 5.66 -10.33
C ASN A 50 -18.64 4.80 -9.21
N LYS A 51 -17.77 4.10 -8.46
CA LYS A 51 -18.13 3.20 -7.36
C LYS A 51 -17.28 3.44 -6.14
N VAL A 52 -17.92 3.42 -4.98
CA VAL A 52 -17.31 3.38 -3.66
C VAL A 52 -17.47 1.98 -3.08
N TYR A 53 -16.40 1.45 -2.49
CA TYR A 53 -16.41 0.15 -1.83
C TYR A 53 -16.30 0.33 -0.32
N ILE A 54 -17.18 -0.35 0.40
CA ILE A 54 -17.07 -0.54 1.84
C ILE A 54 -16.77 -2.01 2.06
N ILE A 55 -15.54 -2.30 2.44
CA ILE A 55 -15.05 -3.67 2.63
C ILE A 55 -15.10 -3.97 4.12
N LYS A 56 -15.84 -5.01 4.51
CA LYS A 56 -15.92 -5.46 5.90
C LYS A 56 -14.94 -6.60 6.11
N CYS A 57 -14.14 -6.51 7.16
CA CYS A 57 -13.20 -7.57 7.55
C CYS A 57 -12.95 -7.56 9.05
N LYS A 58 -12.52 -8.70 9.58
CA LYS A 58 -12.14 -8.85 11.00
C LYS A 58 -10.67 -8.55 11.23
N THR A 59 -9.85 -8.75 10.22
CA THR A 59 -8.41 -8.50 10.23
C THR A 59 -8.00 -7.93 8.89
N MET A 60 -6.89 -7.19 8.85
CA MET A 60 -6.39 -6.61 7.61
C MET A 60 -4.88 -6.69 7.57
N MET A 61 -4.35 -7.12 6.43
CA MET A 61 -2.93 -7.04 6.10
C MET A 61 -2.74 -5.89 5.11
N ILE A 62 -1.84 -4.99 5.43
CA ILE A 62 -1.45 -3.88 4.56
C ILE A 62 -0.10 -4.22 3.94
N ALA A 63 -0.05 -4.34 2.61
CA ALA A 63 1.15 -4.71 1.87
C ALA A 63 1.33 -3.85 0.62
N CYS A 64 1.11 -2.54 0.75
CA CYS A 64 1.09 -1.58 -0.37
C CYS A 64 2.47 -1.08 -0.80
N GLY A 65 3.54 -1.67 -0.27
CA GLY A 65 4.91 -1.24 -0.54
C GLY A 65 5.32 0.01 0.25
N GLY A 66 6.50 0.51 -0.06
CA GLY A 66 7.10 1.65 0.63
C GLY A 66 6.62 3.00 0.11
N ALA A 67 7.02 4.05 0.81
CA ALA A 67 6.78 5.43 0.42
C ALA A 67 8.03 6.04 -0.21
N VAL A 68 7.87 6.69 -1.36
CA VAL A 68 8.98 7.29 -2.11
C VAL A 68 9.04 8.81 -2.02
N ASN A 69 7.92 9.47 -1.79
CA ASN A 69 7.82 10.93 -1.80
C ASN A 69 7.61 11.56 -0.42
N ILE A 70 7.93 10.84 0.66
CA ILE A 70 7.85 11.38 2.02
C ILE A 70 9.15 12.07 2.42
N TYR A 71 10.28 11.54 1.96
CA TYR A 71 11.60 12.00 2.39
C TYR A 71 12.25 12.89 1.35
N GLN A 72 12.84 13.98 1.82
CA GLN A 72 13.64 14.83 0.97
C GLN A 72 15.02 14.20 0.75
N PRO A 73 15.52 14.10 -0.50
CA PRO A 73 16.86 13.57 -0.76
C PRO A 73 17.94 14.45 -0.14
N ARG A 74 19.00 13.82 0.37
CA ARG A 74 20.14 14.54 1.00
C ARG A 74 21.11 15.12 -0.02
N SER A 75 21.26 14.47 -1.18
CA SER A 75 22.23 14.87 -2.18
C SER A 75 21.59 15.57 -3.37
N ILE A 76 22.30 16.55 -3.91
CA ILE A 76 21.91 17.23 -5.13
C ILE A 76 21.90 16.21 -6.28
N GLY A 77 20.79 16.09 -6.98
CA GLY A 77 20.60 15.13 -8.07
C GLY A 77 20.01 13.78 -7.64
N GLU A 78 20.01 13.45 -6.34
CA GLU A 78 19.29 12.28 -5.85
C GLU A 78 17.79 12.58 -5.82
N GLY A 79 17.00 11.82 -6.52
CA GLY A 79 15.54 11.92 -6.54
C GLY A 79 14.94 13.06 -7.37
N LYS A 80 15.72 14.02 -7.84
CA LYS A 80 15.23 15.10 -8.69
C LYS A 80 14.88 14.55 -10.08
N GLY A 81 13.60 14.34 -10.34
CA GLY A 81 13.11 13.74 -11.57
C GLY A 81 13.33 12.21 -11.69
N ARG A 82 13.77 11.54 -10.63
CA ARG A 82 13.99 10.09 -10.60
C ARG A 82 13.17 9.47 -9.48
N ALA A 83 11.90 9.24 -9.73
CA ALA A 83 11.12 8.36 -8.87
C ALA A 83 11.43 6.90 -9.25
N TRP A 84 12.09 6.16 -8.36
CA TRP A 84 12.39 4.74 -8.53
C TRP A 84 11.14 3.85 -8.46
N TYR A 85 10.09 4.38 -7.86
CA TYR A 85 8.79 3.75 -7.63
C TYR A 85 7.67 4.68 -8.05
N PRO A 86 6.43 4.17 -8.17
CA PRO A 86 5.30 5.02 -8.49
C PRO A 86 5.19 6.21 -7.54
N VAL A 87 5.01 7.40 -8.09
CA VAL A 87 4.89 8.66 -7.32
C VAL A 87 3.70 8.68 -6.36
N TRP A 88 2.73 7.81 -6.60
CA TRP A 88 1.55 7.62 -5.77
C TRP A 88 1.84 6.93 -4.43
N ASN A 89 3.00 6.30 -4.28
CA ASN A 89 3.45 5.72 -3.02
C ASN A 89 3.98 6.85 -2.11
N ALA A 90 3.08 7.70 -1.66
CA ALA A 90 3.38 8.91 -0.89
C ALA A 90 3.16 8.74 0.63
N GLY A 91 3.08 7.51 1.13
CA GLY A 91 2.94 7.23 2.55
C GLY A 91 1.52 7.22 3.08
N SER A 92 0.50 7.26 2.23
CA SER A 92 -0.90 7.13 2.63
C SER A 92 -1.16 5.88 3.47
N THR A 93 -0.45 4.80 3.19
CA THR A 93 -0.50 3.54 3.93
C THR A 93 -0.11 3.73 5.40
N TYR A 94 0.94 4.48 5.67
CA TYR A 94 1.38 4.78 7.04
C TYR A 94 0.34 5.64 7.76
N THR A 95 -0.22 6.64 7.08
CA THR A 95 -1.26 7.50 7.64
C THR A 95 -2.52 6.70 8.00
N MET A 96 -2.97 5.81 7.12
CA MET A 96 -4.11 4.95 7.40
C MET A 96 -3.87 4.03 8.59
N ALA A 97 -2.68 3.43 8.67
CA ALA A 97 -2.30 2.57 9.79
C ALA A 97 -2.30 3.34 11.12
N LEU A 98 -1.67 4.52 11.15
CA LEU A 98 -1.63 5.39 12.34
C LEU A 98 -3.04 5.81 12.78
N ARG A 99 -3.90 6.22 11.86
CA ARG A 99 -5.29 6.59 12.16
C ARG A 99 -6.10 5.43 12.73
N ALA A 100 -5.80 4.22 12.28
CA ALA A 100 -6.40 3.00 12.83
C ALA A 100 -5.80 2.57 14.18
N GLY A 101 -4.82 3.32 14.71
CA GLY A 101 -4.19 3.07 16.01
C GLY A 101 -3.00 2.12 15.97
N ALA A 102 -2.43 1.84 14.81
CA ALA A 102 -1.22 1.05 14.71
C ALA A 102 0.02 1.86 15.14
N GLU A 103 0.97 1.17 15.75
CA GLU A 103 2.29 1.71 16.02
C GLU A 103 3.22 1.44 14.84
N LEU A 104 4.02 2.43 14.47
CA LEU A 104 5.01 2.31 13.40
C LEU A 104 6.41 2.25 14.01
N SER A 105 7.20 1.30 13.56
CA SER A 105 8.59 1.14 13.96
C SER A 105 9.52 1.44 12.79
N MET A 106 10.77 1.78 13.11
CA MET A 106 11.84 1.96 12.13
C MET A 106 11.54 3.03 11.05
N MET A 107 10.77 4.06 11.40
CA MET A 107 10.40 5.15 10.46
C MET A 107 11.59 6.03 10.07
N GLU A 108 12.66 5.98 10.82
CA GLU A 108 13.95 6.62 10.50
C GLU A 108 14.70 5.91 9.36
N ASN A 109 14.34 4.66 9.07
CA ASN A 109 14.98 3.87 8.03
C ASN A 109 14.32 4.12 6.68
N ARG A 110 15.14 4.47 5.71
CA ARG A 110 14.75 4.60 4.32
C ARG A 110 15.28 3.41 3.52
N PHE A 111 14.41 2.72 2.82
CA PHE A 111 14.85 1.71 1.87
C PHE A 111 15.41 2.38 0.61
N THR A 112 16.66 2.11 0.32
CA THR A 112 17.31 2.53 -0.93
C THR A 112 17.85 1.28 -1.63
N PRO A 113 17.31 0.87 -2.77
CA PRO A 113 17.83 -0.28 -3.49
C PRO A 113 19.18 0.08 -4.10
N ALA A 114 20.21 -0.71 -3.83
CA ALA A 114 21.45 -0.67 -4.56
C ALA A 114 21.27 -1.39 -5.90
N ARG A 115 21.73 -0.77 -6.97
CA ARG A 115 21.74 -1.40 -8.31
C ARG A 115 23.15 -1.36 -8.86
N PHE A 116 23.56 -2.43 -9.46
CA PHE A 116 24.79 -2.46 -10.25
C PHE A 116 24.57 -1.68 -11.54
N LYS A 117 25.59 -0.99 -12.00
CA LYS A 117 25.53 -0.16 -13.20
C LYS A 117 25.14 -0.97 -14.45
N ASP A 118 25.57 -2.21 -14.50
CA ASP A 118 25.43 -3.11 -15.65
C ASP A 118 24.51 -4.32 -15.34
N GLY A 119 23.63 -4.20 -14.35
CA GLY A 119 22.70 -5.26 -13.89
C GLY A 119 21.27 -5.06 -14.31
#